data_24f2af9c823063f926b5da3084421e7b
#
_entry.id   24f2af9c823063f926b5da3084421e7b
#
_cell.length_a   1.000
_cell.length_b   1.000
_cell.length_c   1.000
_cell.angle_alpha   90.00
_cell.angle_beta   90.00
_cell.angle_gamma   90.00
#
_symmetry.space_group_name_H-M   'P 1'
#
loop_
_entity.id
_entity.type
_entity.pdbx_description
1 polymer ?
#
loop_
_entity_poly.entity_id
_entity_poly.type
_entity_poly.pdbx_seq_one_letter_code
_entity_poly.pdbx_strand_id
1 'polypeptide(L)'
;MTHPQPDSLSPRHLDVVVVGGGGAGLASAIEAAERGAKVVLLEKNASLGGSTAWSVGSVTASQTPHQQRAGIQDDPVAHWEDMPGFAGDLANRDNDDLRRVLCDAMPATFAWLLNSGIRFMGPMPEPPHRVARMHNVLPNSRAFIYHLSKRAQRAGVQVVTRCEVQSLITDPQGQVVGVQARHQGAERRWMAKGGVILAAGDFTAATDLKAQHMGEAAAAIEAVNTTATGDGQRMATQLGAQVINGDLALGPEIRFMPPERGHWMLHLPPWRWLASTMAWALKHAPSAWLRPVMMKFLTTALAPSPELFTQGAVLVNQLGELVPTNANQAAWQLPKQPNKVGYIVLDQALAERFSLWPHFVSTAPGVAYAYLPDYQRNRPDVCHTAPHVDALAKMLHMPGHTLRAALGATPLAAHLNQNMVALGPVRAVFVHNEGGLRVDEQHRVLTADGQAIVGLYAAGSTGQGGLLLKGHGHHLAWAFTSGRRAGQYAAQRATQAG
;
A
#
# COMPACT_ATOMS: atom_id res chain seq x y z
N MET A 1 -24.47 12.21 43.45
CA MET A 1 -24.56 12.81 42.11
C MET A 1 -24.29 11.70 41.14
N THR A 2 -25.33 11.13 40.56
CA THR A 2 -25.29 10.08 39.53
C THR A 2 -24.90 10.76 38.19
N HIS A 3 -23.69 10.46 37.69
CA HIS A 3 -23.34 10.83 36.34
C HIS A 3 -24.34 10.14 35.39
N PRO A 4 -24.97 10.87 34.47
CA PRO A 4 -25.81 10.22 33.43
C PRO A 4 -24.89 9.32 32.58
N GLN A 5 -25.18 8.02 32.59
CA GLN A 5 -24.60 7.13 31.57
C GLN A 5 -25.03 7.68 30.21
N PRO A 6 -24.10 7.88 29.25
CA PRO A 6 -24.52 8.29 27.91
C PRO A 6 -25.35 7.16 27.31
N ASP A 7 -26.51 7.53 26.79
CA ASP A 7 -27.45 6.66 26.06
C ASP A 7 -26.70 5.83 25.01
N SER A 8 -26.36 4.61 25.35
CA SER A 8 -25.45 3.75 24.54
C SER A 8 -26.16 3.02 23.41
N LEU A 9 -27.48 3.18 23.26
CA LEU A 9 -28.30 2.35 22.39
C LEU A 9 -29.15 3.11 21.34
N SER A 10 -29.24 4.44 21.41
CA SER A 10 -30.00 5.18 20.38
C SER A 10 -29.22 5.20 19.07
N PRO A 11 -29.83 4.70 17.95
CA PRO A 11 -29.19 4.72 16.65
C PRO A 11 -28.94 6.17 16.19
N ARG A 12 -27.72 6.46 15.74
CA ARG A 12 -27.41 7.77 15.14
C ARG A 12 -27.83 7.77 13.69
N HIS A 13 -28.75 8.66 13.34
CA HIS A 13 -29.24 8.82 11.97
C HIS A 13 -28.31 9.76 11.18
N LEU A 14 -27.73 9.23 10.13
CA LEU A 14 -26.78 9.89 9.23
C LEU A 14 -27.25 9.72 7.78
N ASP A 15 -26.62 10.44 6.88
CA ASP A 15 -26.85 10.24 5.46
C ASP A 15 -25.93 9.16 4.91
N VAL A 16 -24.63 9.17 5.29
CA VAL A 16 -23.63 8.21 4.81
C VAL A 16 -22.74 7.75 5.96
N VAL A 17 -22.50 6.44 6.04
CA VAL A 17 -21.48 5.83 6.90
C VAL A 17 -20.31 5.35 6.03
N VAL A 18 -19.10 5.77 6.37
CA VAL A 18 -17.87 5.32 5.71
C VAL A 18 -17.06 4.44 6.67
N VAL A 19 -16.68 3.25 6.23
CA VAL A 19 -15.93 2.26 7.01
C VAL A 19 -14.48 2.22 6.53
N GLY A 20 -13.55 2.66 7.37
CA GLY A 20 -12.11 2.74 7.09
C GLY A 20 -11.62 4.17 6.83
N GLY A 21 -10.53 4.54 7.53
CA GLY A 21 -9.94 5.89 7.51
C GLY A 21 -8.66 6.02 6.68
N GLY A 22 -8.52 5.20 5.64
CA GLY A 22 -7.47 5.33 4.63
C GLY A 22 -7.79 6.40 3.58
N GLY A 23 -7.00 6.45 2.50
CA GLY A 23 -7.17 7.42 1.43
C GLY A 23 -8.55 7.37 0.76
N ALA A 24 -9.05 6.16 0.48
CA ALA A 24 -10.36 5.97 -0.13
C ALA A 24 -11.50 6.43 0.79
N GLY A 25 -11.44 6.07 2.08
CA GLY A 25 -12.47 6.47 3.03
C GLY A 25 -12.51 7.97 3.28
N LEU A 26 -11.34 8.61 3.42
CA LEU A 26 -11.25 10.07 3.52
C LEU A 26 -11.82 10.75 2.27
N ALA A 27 -11.48 10.25 1.08
CA ALA A 27 -12.01 10.80 -0.17
C ALA A 27 -13.53 10.64 -0.27
N SER A 28 -14.06 9.46 0.14
CA SER A 28 -15.51 9.20 0.17
C SER A 28 -16.24 10.12 1.13
N ALA A 29 -15.72 10.26 2.34
CA ALA A 29 -16.35 11.06 3.38
C ALA A 29 -16.37 12.54 3.02
N ILE A 30 -15.26 13.07 2.48
CA ILE A 30 -15.16 14.45 2.03
C ILE A 30 -16.14 14.74 0.90
N GLU A 31 -16.14 13.90 -0.14
CA GLU A 31 -16.98 14.11 -1.32
C GLU A 31 -18.46 14.09 -0.96
N ALA A 32 -18.86 13.15 -0.08
CA ALA A 32 -20.26 13.08 0.38
C ALA A 32 -20.64 14.29 1.24
N ALA A 33 -19.77 14.71 2.17
CA ALA A 33 -20.04 15.86 3.04
C ALA A 33 -20.06 17.20 2.27
N GLU A 34 -19.17 17.39 1.30
CA GLU A 34 -19.15 18.58 0.45
C GLU A 34 -20.39 18.68 -0.47
N ARG A 35 -21.16 17.56 -0.62
CA ARG A 35 -22.47 17.52 -1.27
C ARG A 35 -23.65 17.69 -0.30
N GLY A 36 -23.36 18.04 0.96
CA GLY A 36 -24.37 18.33 1.98
C GLY A 36 -24.82 17.13 2.81
N ALA A 37 -24.27 15.92 2.62
CA ALA A 37 -24.60 14.75 3.41
C ALA A 37 -24.03 14.82 4.84
N LYS A 38 -24.77 14.34 5.83
CA LYS A 38 -24.26 14.11 7.19
C LYS A 38 -23.48 12.80 7.22
N VAL A 39 -22.15 12.90 7.40
CA VAL A 39 -21.24 11.77 7.23
C VAL A 39 -20.53 11.43 8.53
N VAL A 40 -20.46 10.13 8.85
CA VAL A 40 -19.51 9.58 9.83
C VAL A 40 -18.49 8.68 9.12
N LEU A 41 -17.23 8.81 9.54
CA LEU A 41 -16.13 7.92 9.15
C LEU A 41 -15.70 7.14 10.38
N LEU A 42 -15.77 5.82 10.29
CA LEU A 42 -15.43 4.87 11.36
C LEU A 42 -14.10 4.19 11.04
N GLU A 43 -13.12 4.31 11.95
CA GLU A 43 -11.78 3.71 11.80
C GLU A 43 -11.47 2.83 13.01
N LYS A 44 -11.07 1.57 12.77
CA LYS A 44 -10.75 0.61 13.85
C LYS A 44 -9.48 0.96 14.61
N ASN A 45 -8.50 1.55 13.95
CA ASN A 45 -7.23 1.94 14.55
C ASN A 45 -7.36 3.24 15.36
N ALA A 46 -6.34 3.54 16.16
CA ALA A 46 -6.27 4.76 16.93
C ALA A 46 -6.08 6.03 16.10
N SER A 47 -5.59 5.87 14.86
CA SER A 47 -5.30 6.96 13.92
C SER A 47 -5.73 6.59 12.50
N LEU A 48 -6.07 7.60 11.72
CA LEU A 48 -6.33 7.46 10.30
C LEU A 48 -5.03 7.16 9.53
N GLY A 49 -5.16 6.55 8.36
CA GLY A 49 -4.01 6.33 7.49
C GLY A 49 -4.11 5.11 6.59
N GLY A 50 -4.33 3.94 7.16
CA GLY A 50 -4.32 2.68 6.43
C GLY A 50 -3.05 2.51 5.59
N SER A 51 -3.09 1.67 4.56
CA SER A 51 -1.97 1.45 3.63
C SER A 51 -1.53 2.73 2.90
N THR A 52 -2.42 3.73 2.75
CA THR A 52 -2.08 5.02 2.15
C THR A 52 -0.94 5.72 2.89
N ALA A 53 -0.95 5.72 4.23
CA ALA A 53 0.10 6.35 5.04
C ALA A 53 1.44 5.59 5.01
N TRP A 54 1.43 4.31 4.67
CA TRP A 54 2.61 3.45 4.58
C TRP A 54 3.20 3.38 3.17
N SER A 55 2.48 3.88 2.18
CA SER A 55 2.90 3.84 0.77
C SER A 55 4.10 4.75 0.51
N VAL A 56 4.78 4.55 -0.61
CA VAL A 56 5.80 5.49 -1.11
C VAL A 56 5.20 6.81 -1.60
N GLY A 57 3.87 6.86 -1.76
CA GLY A 57 3.12 8.08 -2.08
C GLY A 57 3.06 8.42 -3.56
N SER A 58 3.26 7.46 -4.44
CA SER A 58 3.10 7.65 -5.89
C SER A 58 1.62 7.71 -6.28
N VAL A 59 1.29 8.62 -7.18
CA VAL A 59 0.00 8.73 -7.87
C VAL A 59 0.25 8.86 -9.36
N THR A 60 -0.33 7.97 -10.15
CA THR A 60 -0.24 8.01 -11.61
C THR A 60 -1.46 8.71 -12.20
N ALA A 61 -1.23 9.75 -13.00
CA ALA A 61 -2.27 10.61 -13.53
C ALA A 61 -1.88 11.22 -14.88
N SER A 62 -2.83 11.30 -15.82
CA SER A 62 -2.75 12.03 -17.08
C SER A 62 -3.28 13.46 -16.96
N GLN A 63 -2.99 14.30 -17.92
CA GLN A 63 -3.45 15.70 -18.02
C GLN A 63 -3.16 16.56 -16.78
N THR A 64 -2.04 16.28 -16.10
CA THR A 64 -1.70 17.03 -14.90
C THR A 64 -1.06 18.38 -15.20
N PRO A 65 -1.19 19.38 -14.31
CA PRO A 65 -0.45 20.64 -14.45
C PRO A 65 1.09 20.44 -14.43
N HIS A 66 1.57 19.31 -13.90
CA HIS A 66 2.98 18.95 -13.91
C HIS A 66 3.43 18.50 -15.29
N GLN A 67 2.64 17.66 -15.97
CA GLN A 67 2.88 17.28 -17.37
C GLN A 67 2.84 18.50 -18.31
N GLN A 68 1.86 19.36 -18.17
CA GLN A 68 1.75 20.59 -18.97
C GLN A 68 2.99 21.47 -18.84
N ARG A 69 3.49 21.69 -17.60
CA ARG A 69 4.73 22.45 -17.35
C ARG A 69 5.99 21.78 -17.89
N ALA A 70 5.97 20.45 -18.03
CA ALA A 70 7.06 19.67 -18.62
C ALA A 70 6.93 19.54 -20.15
N GLY A 71 5.93 20.15 -20.79
CA GLY A 71 5.67 20.04 -22.23
C GLY A 71 5.15 18.68 -22.68
N ILE A 72 4.66 17.88 -21.74
CA ILE A 72 4.12 16.55 -22.01
C ILE A 72 2.63 16.68 -22.36
N GLN A 73 2.27 16.24 -23.54
CA GLN A 73 0.87 16.06 -23.94
C GLN A 73 0.42 14.65 -23.59
N ASP A 74 -0.71 14.55 -22.91
CA ASP A 74 -1.26 13.28 -22.44
C ASP A 74 -2.78 13.43 -22.23
N ASP A 75 -3.49 12.30 -22.29
CA ASP A 75 -4.93 12.26 -22.09
C ASP A 75 -5.39 10.96 -21.39
N PRO A 76 -6.65 10.90 -20.93
CA PRO A 76 -7.21 9.71 -20.28
C PRO A 76 -7.26 8.48 -21.20
N VAL A 77 -7.43 8.65 -22.52
CA VAL A 77 -7.50 7.53 -23.46
C VAL A 77 -6.12 6.87 -23.59
N ALA A 78 -5.08 7.67 -23.82
CA ALA A 78 -3.71 7.20 -23.88
C ALA A 78 -3.27 6.52 -22.55
N HIS A 79 -3.76 7.03 -21.41
CA HIS A 79 -3.51 6.40 -20.11
C HIS A 79 -4.20 5.04 -20.00
N TRP A 80 -5.48 4.95 -20.38
CA TRP A 80 -6.27 3.72 -20.37
C TRP A 80 -5.66 2.65 -21.30
N GLU A 81 -5.18 3.03 -22.51
CA GLU A 81 -4.52 2.13 -23.45
C GLU A 81 -3.19 1.57 -22.92
N ASP A 82 -2.43 2.34 -22.14
CA ASP A 82 -1.12 1.92 -21.64
C ASP A 82 -1.21 0.97 -20.42
N MET A 83 -2.25 1.08 -19.59
CA MET A 83 -2.35 0.31 -18.34
C MET A 83 -2.27 -1.20 -18.50
N PRO A 84 -2.89 -1.85 -19.53
CA PRO A 84 -2.79 -3.30 -19.72
C PRO A 84 -1.36 -3.80 -19.90
N GLY A 85 -0.45 -2.97 -20.37
CA GLY A 85 0.97 -3.31 -20.49
C GLY A 85 1.65 -3.68 -19.16
N PHE A 86 1.14 -3.20 -18.04
CA PHE A 86 1.64 -3.59 -16.71
C PHE A 86 1.15 -4.96 -16.26
N ALA A 87 0.00 -5.39 -16.76
CA ALA A 87 -0.63 -6.65 -16.35
C ALA A 87 0.00 -7.88 -17.05
N GLY A 88 0.61 -7.70 -18.23
CA GLY A 88 1.17 -8.80 -19.02
C GLY A 88 0.14 -9.90 -19.29
N ASP A 89 0.48 -11.14 -18.99
CA ASP A 89 -0.40 -12.30 -19.20
C ASP A 89 -1.70 -12.27 -18.39
N LEU A 90 -1.79 -11.39 -17.40
CA LEU A 90 -3.00 -11.21 -16.58
C LEU A 90 -3.98 -10.18 -17.16
N ALA A 91 -3.67 -9.54 -18.29
CA ALA A 91 -4.48 -8.47 -18.87
C ALA A 91 -5.93 -8.91 -19.17
N ASN A 92 -6.16 -10.19 -19.45
CA ASN A 92 -7.50 -10.75 -19.65
C ASN A 92 -8.36 -10.84 -18.37
N ARG A 93 -7.76 -10.62 -17.20
CA ARG A 93 -8.45 -10.59 -15.91
C ARG A 93 -8.79 -9.18 -15.43
N ASP A 94 -8.38 -8.16 -16.21
CA ASP A 94 -8.60 -6.77 -15.88
C ASP A 94 -10.04 -6.34 -16.18
N ASN A 95 -10.55 -5.43 -15.36
CA ASN A 95 -11.86 -4.80 -15.56
C ASN A 95 -11.70 -3.52 -16.38
N ASP A 96 -11.99 -3.63 -17.69
CA ASP A 96 -11.85 -2.53 -18.66
C ASP A 96 -12.73 -1.32 -18.33
N ASP A 97 -13.98 -1.55 -17.89
CA ASP A 97 -14.92 -0.48 -17.54
C ASP A 97 -14.40 0.34 -16.35
N LEU A 98 -13.94 -0.34 -15.30
CA LEU A 98 -13.39 0.35 -14.12
C LEU A 98 -12.04 1.02 -14.42
N ARG A 99 -11.22 0.45 -15.34
CA ARG A 99 -10.01 1.11 -15.84
C ARG A 99 -10.35 2.40 -16.57
N ARG A 100 -11.41 2.39 -17.38
CA ARG A 100 -11.92 3.58 -18.04
C ARG A 100 -12.38 4.63 -17.03
N VAL A 101 -13.17 4.21 -16.03
CA VAL A 101 -13.61 5.08 -14.93
C VAL A 101 -12.43 5.73 -14.21
N LEU A 102 -11.37 4.96 -13.91
CA LEU A 102 -10.15 5.48 -13.29
C LEU A 102 -9.51 6.56 -14.15
N CYS A 103 -9.21 6.24 -15.42
CA CYS A 103 -8.47 7.14 -16.29
C CYS A 103 -9.23 8.43 -16.59
N ASP A 104 -10.54 8.35 -16.86
CA ASP A 104 -11.37 9.51 -17.15
C ASP A 104 -11.53 10.46 -15.94
N ALA A 105 -11.63 9.90 -14.73
CA ALA A 105 -11.82 10.70 -13.52
C ALA A 105 -10.51 11.18 -12.89
N MET A 106 -9.36 10.60 -13.28
CA MET A 106 -8.07 10.88 -12.63
C MET A 106 -7.58 12.32 -12.77
N PRO A 107 -7.71 13.02 -13.90
CA PRO A 107 -7.33 14.44 -14.01
C PRO A 107 -8.02 15.31 -12.98
N ALA A 108 -9.34 15.17 -12.83
CA ALA A 108 -10.13 15.90 -11.84
C ALA A 108 -9.77 15.49 -10.40
N THR A 109 -9.45 14.20 -10.16
CA THR A 109 -9.01 13.71 -8.86
C THR A 109 -7.65 14.26 -8.49
N PHE A 110 -6.71 14.33 -9.43
CA PHE A 110 -5.39 14.92 -9.19
C PHE A 110 -5.48 16.42 -8.86
N ALA A 111 -6.32 17.17 -9.60
CA ALA A 111 -6.61 18.57 -9.29
C ALA A 111 -7.24 18.73 -7.90
N TRP A 112 -8.15 17.83 -7.50
CA TRP A 112 -8.76 17.81 -6.16
C TRP A 112 -7.73 17.57 -5.06
N LEU A 113 -6.73 16.69 -5.28
CA LEU A 113 -5.60 16.48 -4.35
C LEU A 113 -4.75 17.74 -4.21
N LEU A 114 -4.40 18.40 -5.31
CA LEU A 114 -3.67 19.67 -5.31
C LEU A 114 -4.43 20.77 -4.54
N ASN A 115 -5.74 20.89 -4.77
CA ASN A 115 -6.62 21.85 -4.10
C ASN A 115 -6.78 21.53 -2.59
N SER A 116 -6.63 20.28 -2.19
CA SER A 116 -6.58 19.88 -0.78
C SER A 116 -5.30 20.36 -0.08
N GLY A 117 -4.30 20.82 -0.82
CA GLY A 117 -3.02 21.33 -0.29
C GLY A 117 -1.86 20.36 -0.43
N ILE A 118 -2.10 19.18 -1.02
CA ILE A 118 -1.07 18.18 -1.30
C ILE A 118 -0.13 18.71 -2.39
N ARG A 119 1.15 18.38 -2.30
CA ARG A 119 2.18 18.74 -3.27
C ARG A 119 2.87 17.50 -3.79
N PHE A 120 3.22 17.55 -5.07
CA PHE A 120 3.88 16.44 -5.76
C PHE A 120 5.16 16.91 -6.43
N MET A 121 6.10 16.01 -6.58
CA MET A 121 7.17 16.07 -7.55
C MET A 121 6.85 15.15 -8.73
N GLY A 122 7.47 15.38 -9.87
CA GLY A 122 7.21 14.65 -11.13
C GLY A 122 6.72 15.57 -12.23
N PRO A 123 6.25 15.04 -13.37
CA PRO A 123 6.02 13.62 -13.61
C PRO A 123 7.31 12.83 -13.81
N MET A 124 7.31 11.54 -13.47
CA MET A 124 8.42 10.61 -13.67
C MET A 124 8.02 9.50 -14.64
N PRO A 125 8.96 9.02 -15.47
CA PRO A 125 8.70 7.93 -16.40
C PRO A 125 8.54 6.61 -15.65
N GLU A 126 7.64 5.77 -16.13
CA GLU A 126 7.47 4.38 -15.70
C GLU A 126 6.99 3.55 -16.89
N PRO A 127 7.89 2.91 -17.65
CA PRO A 127 7.46 1.99 -18.71
C PRO A 127 6.59 0.86 -18.15
N PRO A 128 5.57 0.40 -18.88
CA PRO A 128 5.27 0.63 -20.30
C PRO A 128 4.47 1.90 -20.62
N HIS A 129 4.20 2.80 -19.69
CA HIS A 129 3.60 4.08 -20.06
C HIS A 129 4.41 4.80 -21.13
N ARG A 130 3.73 5.26 -22.20
CA ARG A 130 4.34 5.98 -23.32
C ARG A 130 4.90 7.35 -22.93
N VAL A 131 4.38 7.95 -21.86
CA VAL A 131 4.83 9.23 -21.32
C VAL A 131 4.92 9.19 -19.79
N ALA A 132 5.63 10.15 -19.19
CA ALA A 132 5.77 10.24 -17.75
C ALA A 132 4.43 10.65 -17.09
N ARG A 133 3.90 9.80 -16.18
CA ARG A 133 2.63 9.97 -15.45
C ARG A 133 2.74 9.84 -13.94
N MET A 134 3.83 9.28 -13.42
CA MET A 134 3.98 9.04 -11.99
C MET A 134 4.37 10.32 -11.26
N HIS A 135 3.64 10.63 -10.19
CA HIS A 135 3.88 11.80 -9.33
C HIS A 135 4.05 11.32 -7.88
N ASN A 136 5.12 11.74 -7.20
CA ASN A 136 5.34 11.37 -5.81
C ASN A 136 5.00 12.53 -4.87
N VAL A 137 4.24 12.22 -3.83
CA VAL A 137 3.80 13.20 -2.83
C VAL A 137 4.97 13.71 -1.99
N LEU A 138 4.93 14.98 -1.60
CA LEU A 138 5.91 15.62 -0.73
C LEU A 138 5.27 16.04 0.60
N PRO A 139 6.01 15.94 1.72
CA PRO A 139 7.33 15.31 1.89
C PRO A 139 7.29 13.77 1.88
N ASN A 140 6.15 13.15 2.17
CA ASN A 140 5.89 11.71 2.22
C ASN A 140 4.38 11.43 2.19
N SER A 141 3.98 10.16 2.15
CA SER A 141 2.58 9.72 2.04
C SER A 141 1.66 10.16 3.18
N ARG A 142 2.20 10.48 4.36
CA ARG A 142 1.40 11.04 5.47
C ARG A 142 0.78 12.40 5.12
N ALA A 143 1.31 13.10 4.10
CA ALA A 143 0.72 14.33 3.62
C ALA A 143 -0.72 14.13 3.11
N PHE A 144 -1.03 13.00 2.48
CA PHE A 144 -2.40 12.66 2.10
C PHE A 144 -3.33 12.71 3.32
N ILE A 145 -2.97 11.96 4.35
CA ILE A 145 -3.79 11.84 5.55
C ILE A 145 -3.95 13.18 6.26
N TYR A 146 -2.86 13.92 6.43
CA TYR A 146 -2.89 15.23 7.08
C TYR A 146 -3.82 16.23 6.38
N HIS A 147 -3.66 16.38 5.07
CA HIS A 147 -4.42 17.35 4.31
C HIS A 147 -5.89 16.94 4.15
N LEU A 148 -6.13 15.65 3.87
CA LEU A 148 -7.51 15.14 3.70
C LEU A 148 -8.25 15.10 5.04
N SER A 149 -7.61 14.75 6.16
CA SER A 149 -8.27 14.83 7.48
C SER A 149 -8.70 16.25 7.84
N LYS A 150 -7.85 17.25 7.55
CA LYS A 150 -8.22 18.66 7.72
C LYS A 150 -9.38 19.09 6.82
N ARG A 151 -9.41 18.61 5.57
CA ARG A 151 -10.51 18.89 4.66
C ARG A 151 -11.80 18.21 5.12
N ALA A 152 -11.73 16.95 5.55
CA ALA A 152 -12.86 16.23 6.11
C ALA A 152 -13.45 16.95 7.33
N GLN A 153 -12.61 17.41 8.25
CA GLN A 153 -13.02 18.20 9.41
C GLN A 153 -13.75 19.49 8.99
N ARG A 154 -13.21 20.24 8.01
CA ARG A 154 -13.84 21.46 7.50
C ARG A 154 -15.17 21.21 6.80
N ALA A 155 -15.31 20.05 6.16
CA ALA A 155 -16.54 19.61 5.53
C ALA A 155 -17.59 19.07 6.54
N GLY A 156 -17.25 19.04 7.83
CA GLY A 156 -18.17 18.58 8.88
C GLY A 156 -18.25 17.06 9.05
N VAL A 157 -17.29 16.29 8.49
CA VAL A 157 -17.25 14.83 8.67
C VAL A 157 -16.98 14.50 10.14
N GLN A 158 -17.86 13.69 10.74
CA GLN A 158 -17.61 13.11 12.06
C GLN A 158 -16.63 11.93 11.93
N VAL A 159 -15.43 12.05 12.50
CA VAL A 159 -14.44 10.96 12.53
C VAL A 159 -14.47 10.26 13.88
N VAL A 160 -14.60 8.93 13.88
CA VAL A 160 -14.59 8.10 15.09
C VAL A 160 -13.51 7.02 14.92
N THR A 161 -12.43 7.16 15.68
CA THR A 161 -11.34 6.18 15.74
C THR A 161 -11.57 5.15 16.86
N ARG A 162 -10.77 4.06 16.88
CA ARG A 162 -10.96 2.90 17.78
C ARG A 162 -12.40 2.37 17.73
N CYS A 163 -12.97 2.38 16.53
CA CYS A 163 -14.33 1.96 16.24
C CYS A 163 -14.29 0.86 15.19
N GLU A 164 -14.46 -0.37 15.64
CA GLU A 164 -14.38 -1.57 14.81
C GLU A 164 -15.78 -1.94 14.31
N VAL A 165 -16.04 -1.74 13.04
CA VAL A 165 -17.29 -2.17 12.40
C VAL A 165 -17.28 -3.70 12.28
N GLN A 166 -18.31 -4.35 12.78
CA GLN A 166 -18.40 -5.81 12.89
C GLN A 166 -19.39 -6.41 11.90
N SER A 167 -20.47 -5.68 11.60
CA SER A 167 -21.50 -6.16 10.66
C SER A 167 -22.24 -5.02 9.98
N LEU A 168 -22.84 -5.33 8.84
CA LEU A 168 -23.79 -4.49 8.14
C LEU A 168 -25.19 -4.71 8.73
N ILE A 169 -26.00 -3.66 8.75
CA ILE A 169 -27.42 -3.73 9.15
C ILE A 169 -28.25 -3.63 7.89
N THR A 170 -29.16 -4.59 7.71
CA THR A 170 -30.12 -4.60 6.60
C THR A 170 -31.53 -4.35 7.11
N ASP A 171 -32.36 -3.74 6.27
CA ASP A 171 -33.80 -3.67 6.47
C ASP A 171 -34.52 -4.99 6.07
N PRO A 172 -35.84 -5.12 6.29
CA PRO A 172 -36.58 -6.31 5.88
C PRO A 172 -36.57 -6.59 4.37
N GLN A 173 -36.23 -5.60 3.53
CA GLN A 173 -36.08 -5.73 2.08
C GLN A 173 -34.67 -6.14 1.65
N GLY A 174 -33.74 -6.34 2.61
CA GLY A 174 -32.36 -6.71 2.36
C GLY A 174 -31.46 -5.55 1.97
N GLN A 175 -31.95 -4.30 2.04
CA GLN A 175 -31.12 -3.13 1.75
C GLN A 175 -30.21 -2.80 2.93
N VAL A 176 -28.95 -2.41 2.66
CA VAL A 176 -28.03 -1.97 3.70
C VAL A 176 -28.40 -0.56 4.17
N VAL A 177 -28.73 -0.46 5.45
CA VAL A 177 -29.22 0.77 6.09
C VAL A 177 -28.34 1.24 7.25
N GLY A 178 -27.21 0.59 7.50
CA GLY A 178 -26.28 0.99 8.55
C GLY A 178 -25.25 -0.07 8.90
N VAL A 179 -24.58 0.17 10.03
CA VAL A 179 -23.54 -0.73 10.57
C VAL A 179 -23.67 -0.89 12.07
N GLN A 180 -23.27 -2.06 12.57
CA GLN A 180 -23.00 -2.30 13.98
C GLN A 180 -21.51 -2.33 14.21
N ALA A 181 -21.03 -1.61 15.22
CA ALA A 181 -19.60 -1.52 15.53
C ALA A 181 -19.35 -1.52 17.03
N ARG A 182 -18.17 -1.95 17.41
CA ARG A 182 -17.66 -1.89 18.77
C ARG A 182 -16.80 -0.61 18.94
N HIS A 183 -17.22 0.24 19.87
CA HIS A 183 -16.50 1.46 20.21
C HIS A 183 -16.40 1.63 21.72
N GLN A 184 -15.17 1.78 22.25
CA GLN A 184 -14.91 1.91 23.70
C GLN A 184 -15.55 0.78 24.54
N GLY A 185 -15.48 -0.45 24.05
CA GLY A 185 -16.03 -1.64 24.71
C GLY A 185 -17.53 -1.83 24.62
N ALA A 186 -18.26 -0.88 24.03
CA ALA A 186 -19.73 -0.95 23.85
C ALA A 186 -20.10 -1.14 22.37
N GLU A 187 -21.16 -1.90 22.12
CA GLU A 187 -21.78 -1.99 20.80
C GLU A 187 -22.56 -0.72 20.50
N ARG A 188 -22.45 -0.24 19.25
CA ARG A 188 -23.12 0.95 18.75
C ARG A 188 -23.62 0.71 17.34
N ARG A 189 -24.76 1.36 17.02
CA ARG A 189 -25.35 1.32 15.68
C ARG A 189 -25.31 2.71 15.04
N TRP A 190 -24.93 2.76 13.78
CA TRP A 190 -24.98 3.95 12.92
C TRP A 190 -25.88 3.64 11.74
N MET A 191 -26.99 4.36 11.63
CA MET A 191 -27.96 4.22 10.53
C MET A 191 -27.65 5.24 9.46
N ALA A 192 -27.75 4.85 8.18
CA ALA A 192 -27.41 5.68 7.04
C ALA A 192 -28.44 5.53 5.91
N LYS A 193 -29.25 6.55 5.65
CA LYS A 193 -30.25 6.51 4.60
C LYS A 193 -29.68 6.47 3.17
N GLY A 194 -28.51 7.06 2.94
CA GLY A 194 -27.76 7.00 1.67
C GLY A 194 -26.96 5.71 1.49
N GLY A 195 -26.67 5.00 2.60
CA GLY A 195 -25.97 3.74 2.60
C GLY A 195 -24.59 3.76 3.27
N VAL A 196 -23.89 2.65 3.13
CA VAL A 196 -22.58 2.37 3.72
C VAL A 196 -21.54 2.26 2.61
N ILE A 197 -20.38 2.94 2.80
CA ILE A 197 -19.22 2.83 1.91
C ILE A 197 -18.13 2.03 2.61
N LEU A 198 -17.80 0.85 2.09
CA LEU A 198 -16.69 0.03 2.56
C LEU A 198 -15.38 0.51 1.93
N ALA A 199 -14.49 1.05 2.74
CA ALA A 199 -13.15 1.54 2.35
C ALA A 199 -12.06 0.99 3.30
N ALA A 200 -12.25 -0.26 3.76
CA ALA A 200 -11.49 -0.90 4.82
C ALA A 200 -10.15 -1.52 4.35
N GLY A 201 -9.78 -1.32 3.08
CA GLY A 201 -8.53 -1.83 2.49
C GLY A 201 -8.65 -3.26 1.94
N ASP A 202 -7.50 -3.92 1.81
CA ASP A 202 -7.39 -5.29 1.33
C ASP A 202 -7.39 -6.33 2.49
N PHE A 203 -7.01 -7.58 2.17
CA PHE A 203 -6.96 -8.67 3.15
C PHE A 203 -5.59 -9.35 3.28
N THR A 204 -4.51 -8.67 2.95
CA THR A 204 -3.14 -9.24 3.01
C THR A 204 -2.73 -9.70 4.41
N ALA A 205 -3.30 -9.15 5.47
CA ALA A 205 -3.06 -9.57 6.85
C ALA A 205 -4.03 -10.67 7.33
N ALA A 206 -5.05 -11.02 6.55
CA ALA A 206 -6.03 -12.05 6.91
C ALA A 206 -5.56 -13.44 6.49
N THR A 207 -5.07 -14.24 7.44
CA THR A 207 -4.54 -15.57 7.18
C THR A 207 -5.58 -16.49 6.52
N ASP A 208 -6.81 -16.49 7.02
CA ASP A 208 -7.91 -17.30 6.52
C ASP A 208 -8.38 -16.89 5.11
N LEU A 209 -8.52 -15.60 4.81
CA LEU A 209 -8.86 -15.14 3.46
C LEU A 209 -7.73 -15.42 2.46
N LYS A 210 -6.45 -15.30 2.89
CA LYS A 210 -5.33 -15.74 2.06
C LYS A 210 -5.34 -17.24 1.81
N ALA A 211 -5.61 -18.06 2.83
CA ALA A 211 -5.75 -19.51 2.66
C ALA A 211 -6.86 -19.85 1.67
N GLN A 212 -8.02 -19.20 1.81
CA GLN A 212 -9.20 -19.40 0.96
C GLN A 212 -8.93 -19.03 -0.51
N HIS A 213 -8.30 -17.87 -0.76
CA HIS A 213 -8.16 -17.33 -2.13
C HIS A 213 -6.82 -17.66 -2.79
N MET A 214 -5.74 -17.76 -2.01
CA MET A 214 -4.37 -17.88 -2.50
C MET A 214 -3.67 -19.19 -2.07
N GLY A 215 -4.30 -19.98 -1.18
CA GLY A 215 -3.75 -21.22 -0.62
C GLY A 215 -2.90 -21.03 0.63
N GLU A 216 -2.60 -22.16 1.31
CA GLU A 216 -1.94 -22.20 2.61
C GLU A 216 -0.51 -21.60 2.61
N ALA A 217 0.21 -21.74 1.50
CA ALA A 217 1.55 -21.15 1.38
C ALA A 217 1.52 -19.62 1.48
N ALA A 218 0.52 -18.98 0.86
CA ALA A 218 0.32 -17.55 0.94
C ALA A 218 -0.18 -17.11 2.33
N ALA A 219 -0.98 -17.94 2.99
CA ALA A 219 -1.49 -17.68 4.34
C ALA A 219 -0.37 -17.43 5.36
N ALA A 220 0.76 -18.13 5.22
CA ALA A 220 1.91 -18.00 6.11
C ALA A 220 2.73 -16.71 5.94
N ILE A 221 2.55 -16.00 4.82
CA ILE A 221 3.31 -14.77 4.49
C ILE A 221 2.70 -13.58 5.23
N GLU A 222 3.56 -12.74 5.81
CA GLU A 222 3.15 -11.53 6.53
C GLU A 222 2.68 -10.42 5.56
N ALA A 223 2.04 -9.40 6.09
CA ALA A 223 1.63 -8.21 5.34
C ALA A 223 2.44 -6.99 5.78
N VAL A 224 2.71 -6.07 4.84
CA VAL A 224 3.28 -4.75 5.18
C VAL A 224 2.32 -3.99 6.10
N ASN A 225 1.03 -3.99 5.78
CA ASN A 225 0.00 -3.44 6.64
C ASN A 225 -0.70 -4.55 7.44
N THR A 226 -0.30 -4.74 8.69
CA THR A 226 -0.86 -5.77 9.58
C THR A 226 -2.33 -5.54 9.96
N THR A 227 -2.89 -4.39 9.64
CA THR A 227 -4.30 -4.06 9.91
C THR A 227 -5.21 -4.24 8.69
N ALA A 228 -4.69 -4.70 7.56
CA ALA A 228 -5.43 -5.03 6.34
C ALA A 228 -6.06 -6.44 6.46
N THR A 229 -7.11 -6.56 7.26
CA THR A 229 -7.71 -7.83 7.70
C THR A 229 -8.94 -8.25 6.92
N GLY A 230 -9.30 -7.54 5.84
CA GLY A 230 -10.40 -7.90 4.96
C GLY A 230 -11.81 -7.71 5.56
N ASP A 231 -11.94 -6.78 6.50
CA ASP A 231 -13.21 -6.58 7.21
C ASP A 231 -14.35 -6.21 6.26
N GLY A 232 -14.07 -5.37 5.27
CA GLY A 232 -15.05 -4.97 4.26
C GLY A 232 -15.50 -6.15 3.40
N GLN A 233 -14.55 -6.96 2.94
CA GLN A 233 -14.83 -8.16 2.14
C GLN A 233 -15.68 -9.17 2.94
N ARG A 234 -15.30 -9.43 4.20
CA ARG A 234 -16.05 -10.35 5.09
C ARG A 234 -17.49 -9.93 5.28
N MET A 235 -17.72 -8.65 5.61
CA MET A 235 -19.07 -8.14 5.83
C MET A 235 -19.94 -8.21 4.57
N ALA A 236 -19.37 -7.88 3.42
CA ALA A 236 -20.11 -7.87 2.17
C ALA A 236 -20.41 -9.28 1.65
N THR A 237 -19.47 -10.23 1.79
CA THR A 237 -19.67 -11.62 1.36
C THR A 237 -20.78 -12.32 2.15
N GLN A 238 -21.02 -11.93 3.41
CA GLN A 238 -22.20 -12.41 4.17
C GLN A 238 -23.55 -12.03 3.53
N LEU A 239 -23.54 -10.98 2.69
CA LEU A 239 -24.71 -10.55 1.91
C LEU A 239 -24.69 -11.05 0.45
N GLY A 240 -23.81 -12.01 0.13
CA GLY A 240 -23.69 -12.58 -1.20
C GLY A 240 -22.79 -11.79 -2.17
N ALA A 241 -22.04 -10.79 -1.69
CA ALA A 241 -21.08 -10.07 -2.53
C ALA A 241 -19.97 -10.98 -3.04
N GLN A 242 -19.51 -10.73 -4.27
CA GLN A 242 -18.44 -11.47 -4.91
C GLN A 242 -17.10 -10.76 -4.72
N VAL A 243 -16.03 -11.52 -4.36
CA VAL A 243 -14.64 -11.09 -4.42
C VAL A 243 -14.05 -11.53 -5.76
N ILE A 244 -13.39 -10.61 -6.48
CA ILE A 244 -12.74 -10.87 -7.77
C ILE A 244 -11.23 -10.72 -7.59
N ASN A 245 -10.43 -11.53 -8.32
CA ASN A 245 -8.96 -11.52 -8.29
C ASN A 245 -8.35 -11.74 -6.89
N GLY A 246 -9.07 -12.43 -6.00
CA GLY A 246 -8.62 -12.69 -4.63
C GLY A 246 -7.32 -13.50 -4.54
N ASP A 247 -7.01 -14.26 -5.59
CA ASP A 247 -5.78 -15.05 -5.75
C ASP A 247 -4.56 -14.24 -6.19
N LEU A 248 -4.73 -12.96 -6.57
CA LEU A 248 -3.66 -12.10 -7.04
C LEU A 248 -3.18 -11.16 -5.93
N ALA A 249 -1.85 -10.99 -5.82
CA ALA A 249 -1.24 -10.04 -4.91
C ALA A 249 0.04 -9.46 -5.51
N LEU A 250 0.49 -8.30 -5.03
CA LEU A 250 1.86 -7.83 -5.23
C LEU A 250 2.75 -8.46 -4.16
N GLY A 251 3.71 -9.24 -4.61
CA GLY A 251 4.56 -10.08 -3.77
C GLY A 251 4.21 -11.57 -3.94
N PRO A 252 4.78 -12.44 -3.05
CA PRO A 252 5.57 -12.00 -1.90
C PRO A 252 6.91 -11.39 -2.31
N GLU A 253 7.25 -10.29 -1.65
CA GLU A 253 8.54 -9.63 -1.81
C GLU A 253 9.40 -9.86 -0.57
N ILE A 254 10.72 -9.94 -0.79
CA ILE A 254 11.67 -9.86 0.31
C ILE A 254 11.81 -8.39 0.72
N ARG A 255 11.70 -8.09 2.00
CA ARG A 255 11.88 -6.75 2.56
C ARG A 255 12.84 -6.77 3.73
N PHE A 256 13.69 -5.74 3.83
CA PHE A 256 14.47 -5.49 5.02
C PHE A 256 13.56 -5.18 6.21
N MET A 257 13.95 -5.64 7.38
CA MET A 257 13.25 -5.26 8.60
C MET A 257 13.30 -3.73 8.76
N PRO A 258 12.18 -3.11 9.18
CA PRO A 258 12.19 -1.67 9.45
C PRO A 258 13.17 -1.36 10.59
N PRO A 259 13.88 -0.21 10.54
CA PRO A 259 14.76 0.18 11.62
C PRO A 259 13.94 0.42 12.91
N GLU A 260 14.50 0.06 14.06
CA GLU A 260 13.84 0.24 15.38
C GLU A 260 13.41 1.69 15.63
N ARG A 261 14.21 2.63 15.18
CA ARG A 261 13.87 4.07 15.21
C ARG A 261 13.50 4.51 13.81
N GLY A 262 12.23 4.90 13.64
CA GLY A 262 11.75 5.46 12.38
C GLY A 262 12.60 6.65 11.93
N HIS A 263 12.83 6.76 10.62
CA HIS A 263 13.63 7.85 10.06
C HIS A 263 12.94 9.21 10.29
N TRP A 264 13.69 10.23 10.74
CA TRP A 264 13.15 11.57 11.01
C TRP A 264 12.38 12.19 9.82
N MET A 265 12.77 11.89 8.59
CA MET A 265 12.05 12.35 7.38
C MET A 265 10.61 11.85 7.31
N LEU A 266 10.30 10.68 7.89
CA LEU A 266 8.94 10.19 8.00
C LEU A 266 8.09 11.03 8.96
N HIS A 267 8.73 11.79 9.83
CA HIS A 267 8.09 12.70 10.79
C HIS A 267 8.07 14.16 10.32
N LEU A 268 8.59 14.46 9.11
CA LEU A 268 8.51 15.81 8.56
C LEU A 268 7.04 16.26 8.49
N PRO A 269 6.72 17.44 9.02
CA PRO A 269 5.37 17.95 8.96
C PRO A 269 4.99 18.25 7.50
N PRO A 270 3.83 17.83 7.05
CA PRO A 270 3.39 17.99 5.67
C PRO A 270 2.84 19.41 5.40
N TRP A 271 3.54 20.43 5.89
CA TRP A 271 3.17 21.82 5.66
C TRP A 271 3.40 22.22 4.19
N ARG A 272 2.46 22.96 3.63
CA ARG A 272 2.50 23.37 2.22
C ARG A 272 3.77 24.11 1.85
N TRP A 273 4.26 25.00 2.73
CA TRP A 273 5.49 25.77 2.46
C TRP A 273 6.72 24.84 2.44
N LEU A 274 6.81 23.88 3.39
CA LEU A 274 7.91 22.92 3.43
C LEU A 274 7.90 22.01 2.20
N ALA A 275 6.75 21.45 1.83
CA ALA A 275 6.62 20.64 0.63
C ALA A 275 6.95 21.44 -0.66
N SER A 276 6.59 22.74 -0.71
CA SER A 276 6.93 23.60 -1.84
C SER A 276 8.42 23.93 -1.91
N THR A 277 9.08 24.17 -0.77
CA THR A 277 10.54 24.38 -0.73
C THR A 277 11.30 23.11 -1.08
N MET A 278 10.82 21.94 -0.63
CA MET A 278 11.37 20.65 -1.05
C MET A 278 11.22 20.43 -2.56
N ALA A 279 10.05 20.70 -3.13
CA ALA A 279 9.82 20.61 -4.57
C ALA A 279 10.77 21.52 -5.36
N TRP A 280 10.99 22.74 -4.88
CA TRP A 280 11.95 23.67 -5.48
C TRP A 280 13.39 23.16 -5.39
N ALA A 281 13.81 22.69 -4.21
CA ALA A 281 15.14 22.14 -3.99
C ALA A 281 15.41 20.91 -4.88
N LEU A 282 14.45 19.99 -4.97
CA LEU A 282 14.56 18.80 -5.84
C LEU A 282 14.70 19.16 -7.32
N LYS A 283 14.17 20.31 -7.74
CA LYS A 283 14.28 20.78 -9.12
C LYS A 283 15.61 21.52 -9.41
N HIS A 284 16.18 22.23 -8.43
CA HIS A 284 17.26 23.19 -8.65
C HIS A 284 18.57 22.84 -7.95
N ALA A 285 18.54 22.02 -6.88
CA ALA A 285 19.75 21.63 -6.19
C ALA A 285 20.53 20.54 -6.97
N PRO A 286 21.87 20.55 -6.91
CA PRO A 286 22.68 19.51 -7.51
C PRO A 286 22.31 18.11 -6.98
N SER A 287 22.20 17.12 -7.86
CA SER A 287 21.84 15.74 -7.49
C SER A 287 22.76 15.15 -6.42
N ALA A 288 24.04 15.53 -6.42
CA ALA A 288 25.03 15.10 -5.41
C ALA A 288 24.63 15.50 -3.98
N TRP A 289 23.94 16.64 -3.79
CA TRP A 289 23.48 17.11 -2.47
C TRP A 289 22.19 16.42 -2.02
N LEU A 290 21.36 16.06 -2.98
CA LEU A 290 20.06 15.40 -2.72
C LEU A 290 20.21 13.90 -2.49
N ARG A 291 21.17 13.25 -3.17
CA ARG A 291 21.36 11.81 -3.13
C ARG A 291 21.49 11.25 -1.70
N PRO A 292 22.30 11.78 -0.77
CA PRO A 292 22.42 11.23 0.59
C PRO A 292 21.09 11.23 1.35
N VAL A 293 20.29 12.28 1.16
CA VAL A 293 18.97 12.41 1.81
C VAL A 293 17.97 11.42 1.20
N MET A 294 17.96 11.30 -0.13
CA MET A 294 17.11 10.35 -0.85
C MET A 294 17.46 8.90 -0.51
N MET A 295 18.77 8.56 -0.51
CA MET A 295 19.24 7.20 -0.19
C MET A 295 18.83 6.76 1.21
N LYS A 296 18.83 7.66 2.17
CA LYS A 296 18.40 7.38 3.53
C LYS A 296 16.93 6.95 3.62
N PHE A 297 16.08 7.52 2.79
CA PHE A 297 14.68 7.11 2.65
C PHE A 297 14.53 5.80 1.86
N LEU A 298 15.19 5.72 0.71
CA LEU A 298 15.05 4.60 -0.22
C LEU A 298 15.56 3.28 0.38
N THR A 299 16.72 3.27 1.06
CA THR A 299 17.25 2.07 1.71
C THR A 299 16.37 1.52 2.83
N THR A 300 15.40 2.29 3.30
CA THR A 300 14.41 1.86 4.30
C THR A 300 13.16 1.26 3.67
N ALA A 301 12.78 1.72 2.48
CA ALA A 301 11.49 1.42 1.86
C ALA A 301 11.57 0.34 0.76
N LEU A 302 12.74 0.15 0.14
CA LEU A 302 12.87 -0.67 -1.06
C LEU A 302 13.17 -2.14 -0.76
N ALA A 303 12.68 -3.02 -1.65
CA ALA A 303 13.02 -4.43 -1.68
C ALA A 303 14.44 -4.66 -2.22
N PRO A 304 15.18 -5.65 -1.73
CA PRO A 304 16.42 -6.09 -2.37
C PRO A 304 16.12 -6.64 -3.78
N SER A 305 17.01 -6.32 -4.72
CA SER A 305 16.89 -6.76 -6.11
C SER A 305 16.99 -8.29 -6.21
N PRO A 306 16.11 -8.96 -6.96
CA PRO A 306 16.26 -10.38 -7.28
C PRO A 306 17.58 -10.71 -7.99
N GLU A 307 18.19 -9.72 -8.63
CA GLU A 307 19.47 -9.86 -9.32
C GLU A 307 20.59 -10.28 -8.36
N LEU A 308 20.55 -9.93 -7.08
CA LEU A 308 21.49 -10.41 -6.07
C LEU A 308 21.65 -11.93 -6.14
N PHE A 309 20.53 -12.66 -6.22
CA PHE A 309 20.54 -14.13 -6.26
C PHE A 309 20.99 -14.67 -7.62
N THR A 310 20.61 -14.05 -8.72
CA THR A 310 21.05 -14.49 -10.06
C THR A 310 22.53 -14.26 -10.30
N GLN A 311 23.13 -13.32 -9.58
CA GLN A 311 24.57 -13.04 -9.61
C GLN A 311 25.38 -13.86 -8.62
N GLY A 312 24.74 -14.70 -7.78
CA GLY A 312 25.42 -15.64 -6.92
C GLY A 312 25.33 -15.36 -5.41
N ALA A 313 24.58 -14.35 -4.98
CA ALA A 313 24.30 -14.18 -3.55
C ALA A 313 23.45 -15.35 -3.02
N VAL A 314 23.64 -15.68 -1.77
CA VAL A 314 23.04 -16.85 -1.12
C VAL A 314 22.13 -16.40 0.03
N LEU A 315 20.95 -16.98 0.15
CA LEU A 315 20.05 -16.75 1.29
C LEU A 315 20.29 -17.83 2.36
N VAL A 316 20.53 -17.40 3.59
CA VAL A 316 20.62 -18.27 4.76
C VAL A 316 19.57 -17.87 5.79
N ASN A 317 19.11 -18.85 6.59
CA ASN A 317 18.20 -18.58 7.71
C ASN A 317 18.96 -18.15 8.98
N GLN A 318 18.26 -17.91 10.06
CA GLN A 318 18.83 -17.47 11.34
C GLN A 318 19.75 -18.53 12.00
N LEU A 319 19.65 -19.81 11.60
CA LEU A 319 20.51 -20.90 12.07
C LEU A 319 21.76 -21.07 11.20
N GLY A 320 21.94 -20.25 10.17
CA GLY A 320 23.05 -20.35 9.21
C GLY A 320 22.86 -21.43 8.16
N GLU A 321 21.65 -21.98 8.01
CA GLU A 321 21.32 -23.01 7.02
C GLU A 321 20.89 -22.36 5.70
N LEU A 322 21.20 -23.03 4.57
CA LEU A 322 20.78 -22.57 3.24
C LEU A 322 19.25 -22.55 3.12
N VAL A 323 18.74 -21.43 2.65
CA VAL A 323 17.36 -21.34 2.17
C VAL A 323 17.40 -21.53 0.65
N PRO A 324 16.67 -22.52 0.08
CA PRO A 324 16.68 -22.77 -1.36
C PRO A 324 16.32 -21.52 -2.14
N THR A 325 17.21 -21.06 -3.02
CA THR A 325 17.06 -19.84 -3.78
C THR A 325 17.18 -20.10 -5.27
N ASN A 326 16.05 -20.11 -5.96
CA ASN A 326 16.02 -19.42 -7.24
C ASN A 326 15.32 -18.07 -6.98
N ALA A 327 15.60 -17.05 -7.79
CA ALA A 327 15.20 -15.64 -7.54
C ALA A 327 13.72 -15.47 -7.18
N ASN A 328 12.83 -16.33 -7.72
CA ASN A 328 11.39 -16.24 -7.53
C ASN A 328 10.86 -17.05 -6.33
N GLN A 329 11.66 -17.97 -5.77
CA GLN A 329 11.22 -18.87 -4.69
C GLN A 329 11.65 -18.40 -3.30
N ALA A 330 12.67 -17.57 -3.18
CA ALA A 330 13.22 -17.14 -1.89
C ALA A 330 12.15 -16.55 -0.97
N ALA A 331 11.29 -15.68 -1.49
CA ALA A 331 10.20 -15.09 -0.73
C ALA A 331 9.16 -16.12 -0.25
N TRP A 332 8.94 -17.20 -0.98
CA TRP A 332 8.03 -18.30 -0.59
C TRP A 332 8.65 -19.28 0.41
N GLN A 333 9.97 -19.30 0.53
CA GLN A 333 10.69 -20.17 1.48
C GLN A 333 10.94 -19.51 2.84
N LEU A 334 11.07 -18.19 2.88
CA LEU A 334 11.31 -17.45 4.13
C LEU A 334 10.24 -17.68 5.22
N PRO A 335 8.93 -17.74 4.92
CA PRO A 335 7.90 -17.99 5.93
C PRO A 335 8.02 -19.36 6.62
N LYS A 336 8.75 -20.31 6.01
CA LYS A 336 9.01 -21.67 6.56
C LYS A 336 10.24 -21.70 7.45
N GLN A 337 11.04 -20.62 7.48
CA GLN A 337 12.27 -20.56 8.25
C GLN A 337 12.01 -20.14 9.72
N PRO A 338 12.93 -20.45 10.65
CA PRO A 338 12.86 -19.97 12.02
C PRO A 338 12.68 -18.43 12.07
N ASN A 339 11.72 -17.98 12.87
CA ASN A 339 11.30 -16.58 12.99
C ASN A 339 10.94 -15.87 11.67
N LYS A 340 10.78 -16.64 10.57
CA LYS A 340 10.46 -16.14 9.21
C LYS A 340 11.49 -15.13 8.68
N VAL A 341 12.75 -15.22 9.09
CA VAL A 341 13.83 -14.31 8.69
C VAL A 341 14.96 -15.03 7.95
N GLY A 342 15.65 -14.27 7.11
CA GLY A 342 16.87 -14.68 6.44
C GLY A 342 17.88 -13.56 6.28
N TYR A 343 19.04 -13.93 5.76
CA TYR A 343 20.16 -13.01 5.46
C TYR A 343 20.70 -13.32 4.08
N ILE A 344 20.88 -12.30 3.25
CA ILE A 344 21.46 -12.42 1.90
C ILE A 344 22.97 -12.26 2.05
N VAL A 345 23.72 -13.31 1.77
CA VAL A 345 25.19 -13.34 1.94
C VAL A 345 25.88 -13.15 0.59
N LEU A 346 26.87 -12.27 0.58
CA LEU A 346 27.73 -11.94 -0.56
C LEU A 346 29.20 -12.11 -0.16
N ASP A 347 30.04 -12.53 -1.11
CA ASP A 347 31.47 -12.41 -1.00
C ASP A 347 31.94 -11.00 -1.39
N GLN A 348 33.26 -10.77 -1.32
CA GLN A 348 33.85 -9.47 -1.66
C GLN A 348 33.61 -9.09 -3.13
N ALA A 349 33.71 -10.04 -4.06
CA ALA A 349 33.53 -9.76 -5.48
C ALA A 349 32.08 -9.33 -5.81
N LEU A 350 31.10 -9.97 -5.21
CA LEU A 350 29.69 -9.56 -5.32
C LEU A 350 29.46 -8.22 -4.62
N ALA A 351 30.05 -7.98 -3.44
CA ALA A 351 29.94 -6.71 -2.73
C ALA A 351 30.48 -5.55 -3.57
N GLU A 352 31.62 -5.72 -4.24
CA GLU A 352 32.18 -4.75 -5.17
C GLU A 352 31.27 -4.53 -6.39
N ARG A 353 30.73 -5.62 -6.97
CA ARG A 353 29.80 -5.56 -8.10
C ARG A 353 28.54 -4.76 -7.77
N PHE A 354 27.93 -4.99 -6.62
CA PHE A 354 26.72 -4.28 -6.18
C PHE A 354 26.99 -2.90 -5.55
N SER A 355 28.23 -2.43 -5.65
CA SER A 355 28.64 -1.09 -5.19
C SER A 355 28.54 -0.01 -6.27
N LEU A 356 28.30 -0.38 -7.54
CA LEU A 356 28.25 0.55 -8.68
C LEU A 356 27.37 0.01 -9.82
N TRP A 357 26.96 0.92 -10.70
CA TRP A 357 26.23 0.60 -11.92
C TRP A 357 26.97 -0.42 -12.79
N PRO A 358 26.29 -1.39 -13.44
CA PRO A 358 24.83 -1.49 -13.60
C PRO A 358 24.11 -2.25 -12.49
N HIS A 359 24.81 -2.79 -11.50
CA HIS A 359 24.24 -3.61 -10.43
C HIS A 359 23.92 -2.76 -9.21
N PHE A 360 22.79 -3.04 -8.55
CA PHE A 360 22.32 -2.31 -7.37
C PHE A 360 21.64 -3.24 -6.38
N VAL A 361 21.70 -2.91 -5.09
CA VAL A 361 21.01 -3.67 -4.04
C VAL A 361 19.52 -3.49 -4.10
N SER A 362 19.06 -2.26 -4.38
CA SER A 362 17.64 -1.95 -4.56
C SER A 362 17.43 -0.73 -5.45
N THR A 363 16.24 -0.62 -6.03
CA THR A 363 15.91 0.50 -6.92
C THR A 363 14.49 1.01 -6.75
N ALA A 364 14.33 2.32 -6.91
CA ALA A 364 13.07 2.94 -7.29
C ALA A 364 13.19 3.29 -8.78
N PRO A 365 12.58 2.50 -9.70
CA PRO A 365 12.75 2.68 -11.13
C PRO A 365 12.48 4.11 -11.57
N GLY A 366 13.38 4.67 -12.40
CA GLY A 366 13.28 6.05 -12.87
C GLY A 366 13.59 7.14 -11.82
N VAL A 367 13.80 6.78 -10.56
CA VAL A 367 14.06 7.72 -9.45
C VAL A 367 15.49 7.60 -8.94
N ALA A 368 15.89 6.42 -8.48
CA ALA A 368 17.23 6.22 -7.93
C ALA A 368 17.60 4.75 -7.77
N TYR A 369 18.92 4.51 -7.72
CA TYR A 369 19.55 3.21 -7.46
C TYR A 369 20.31 3.28 -6.15
N ALA A 370 20.05 2.35 -5.23
CA ALA A 370 20.78 2.21 -3.96
C ALA A 370 21.80 1.07 -4.06
N TYR A 371 23.04 1.42 -3.83
CA TYR A 371 24.19 0.52 -3.88
C TYR A 371 24.59 0.03 -2.49
N LEU A 372 25.45 -0.97 -2.42
CA LEU A 372 25.92 -1.51 -1.14
C LEU A 372 26.49 -0.44 -0.20
N PRO A 373 27.33 0.52 -0.64
CA PRO A 373 27.80 1.61 0.23
C PRO A 373 26.67 2.50 0.80
N ASP A 374 25.55 2.63 0.09
CA ASP A 374 24.39 3.35 0.60
C ASP A 374 23.78 2.61 1.80
N TYR A 375 23.72 1.27 1.77
CA TYR A 375 23.25 0.44 2.88
C TYR A 375 24.23 0.46 4.05
N GLN A 376 25.53 0.31 3.80
CA GLN A 376 26.56 0.41 4.85
C GLN A 376 26.49 1.73 5.62
N ARG A 377 26.20 2.84 4.93
CA ARG A 377 26.10 4.17 5.53
C ARG A 377 24.76 4.42 6.24
N ASN A 378 23.66 4.01 5.63
CA ASN A 378 22.32 4.42 6.08
C ASN A 378 21.59 3.34 6.88
N ARG A 379 22.00 2.06 6.73
CA ARG A 379 21.35 0.89 7.33
C ARG A 379 22.37 -0.10 7.90
N PRO A 380 23.23 0.36 8.84
CA PRO A 380 24.17 -0.55 9.51
C PRO A 380 23.47 -1.65 10.32
N ASP A 381 22.20 -1.47 10.61
CA ASP A 381 21.30 -2.45 11.24
C ASP A 381 20.95 -3.66 10.33
N VAL A 382 21.12 -3.52 9.02
CA VAL A 382 20.84 -4.60 8.03
C VAL A 382 22.00 -4.87 7.08
N CYS A 383 23.13 -4.17 7.20
CA CYS A 383 24.31 -4.39 6.36
C CYS A 383 25.53 -4.68 7.24
N HIS A 384 25.91 -5.95 7.29
CA HIS A 384 26.94 -6.49 8.17
C HIS A 384 28.16 -6.89 7.35
N THR A 385 29.35 -6.39 7.67
CA THR A 385 30.61 -6.73 6.98
C THR A 385 31.57 -7.38 7.95
N ALA A 386 32.16 -8.52 7.59
CA ALA A 386 33.09 -9.25 8.40
C ALA A 386 34.28 -9.78 7.56
N PRO A 387 35.48 -9.96 8.16
CA PRO A 387 36.69 -10.34 7.42
C PRO A 387 36.67 -11.80 6.93
N HIS A 388 35.81 -12.64 7.44
CA HIS A 388 35.64 -14.05 7.06
C HIS A 388 34.32 -14.61 7.61
N VAL A 389 33.93 -15.80 7.15
CA VAL A 389 32.63 -16.42 7.48
C VAL A 389 32.40 -16.62 8.99
N ASP A 390 33.41 -17.00 9.76
CA ASP A 390 33.20 -17.24 11.21
C ASP A 390 33.02 -15.95 11.98
N ALA A 391 33.67 -14.85 11.55
CA ALA A 391 33.42 -13.52 12.10
C ALA A 391 32.00 -13.03 11.74
N LEU A 392 31.54 -13.32 10.53
CA LEU A 392 30.18 -13.02 10.10
C LEU A 392 29.15 -13.79 10.94
N ALA A 393 29.37 -15.10 11.11
CA ALA A 393 28.49 -15.95 11.94
C ALA A 393 28.38 -15.44 13.37
N LYS A 394 29.52 -15.05 13.98
CA LYS A 394 29.56 -14.47 15.33
C LYS A 394 28.77 -13.14 15.39
N MET A 395 28.94 -12.28 14.40
CA MET A 395 28.21 -11.00 14.30
C MET A 395 26.72 -11.18 14.18
N LEU A 396 26.27 -12.18 13.43
CA LEU A 396 24.86 -12.50 13.22
C LEU A 396 24.26 -13.45 14.27
N HIS A 397 25.05 -13.82 15.29
CA HIS A 397 24.66 -14.78 16.32
C HIS A 397 24.23 -16.15 15.76
N MET A 398 24.91 -16.62 14.70
CA MET A 398 24.67 -17.89 14.05
C MET A 398 25.72 -18.93 14.47
N PRO A 399 25.39 -20.25 14.43
CA PRO A 399 26.41 -21.30 14.59
C PRO A 399 27.42 -21.26 13.44
N GLY A 400 28.70 -21.00 13.75
CA GLY A 400 29.75 -20.79 12.73
C GLY A 400 29.98 -22.00 11.84
N HIS A 401 29.94 -23.22 12.42
CA HIS A 401 30.12 -24.45 11.66
C HIS A 401 28.98 -24.67 10.65
N THR A 402 27.73 -24.33 11.04
CA THR A 402 26.56 -24.44 10.15
C THR A 402 26.68 -23.48 8.98
N LEU A 403 26.95 -22.20 9.26
CA LEU A 403 27.09 -21.18 8.21
C LEU A 403 28.24 -21.53 7.25
N ARG A 404 29.39 -21.95 7.79
CA ARG A 404 30.56 -22.37 6.98
C ARG A 404 30.24 -23.57 6.09
N ALA A 405 29.57 -24.59 6.62
CA ALA A 405 29.16 -25.77 5.86
C ALA A 405 28.13 -25.40 4.77
N ALA A 406 27.16 -24.55 5.11
CA ALA A 406 26.13 -24.07 4.19
C ALA A 406 26.74 -23.32 3.01
N LEU A 407 27.59 -22.32 3.26
CA LEU A 407 28.24 -21.55 2.22
C LEU A 407 29.30 -22.36 1.44
N GLY A 408 29.92 -23.36 2.09
CA GLY A 408 30.84 -24.31 1.44
C GLY A 408 30.19 -25.17 0.35
N ALA A 409 28.88 -25.30 0.35
CA ALA A 409 28.11 -25.98 -0.70
C ALA A 409 27.65 -25.05 -1.84
N THR A 410 28.11 -23.80 -1.89
CA THR A 410 27.68 -22.78 -2.84
C THR A 410 28.88 -22.19 -3.61
N PRO A 411 28.65 -21.37 -4.63
CA PRO A 411 29.73 -20.64 -5.31
C PRO A 411 30.61 -19.77 -4.38
N LEU A 412 30.13 -19.42 -3.19
CA LEU A 412 30.90 -18.65 -2.20
C LEU A 412 32.00 -19.48 -1.49
N ALA A 413 32.07 -20.79 -1.71
CA ALA A 413 33.01 -21.72 -1.04
C ALA A 413 34.47 -21.28 -1.15
N ALA A 414 34.89 -20.73 -2.30
CA ALA A 414 36.27 -20.31 -2.53
C ALA A 414 36.66 -19.05 -1.71
N HIS A 415 35.69 -18.33 -1.14
CA HIS A 415 35.88 -16.99 -0.55
C HIS A 415 35.58 -16.93 0.96
N LEU A 416 35.36 -18.08 1.63
CA LEU A 416 34.95 -18.14 3.05
C LEU A 416 35.95 -17.48 4.03
N ASN A 417 37.23 -17.40 3.66
CA ASN A 417 38.30 -16.77 4.45
C ASN A 417 38.62 -15.33 4.00
N GLN A 418 37.74 -14.73 3.17
CA GLN A 418 37.81 -13.36 2.70
C GLN A 418 36.67 -12.53 3.26
N ASN A 419 36.68 -11.22 2.96
CA ASN A 419 35.60 -10.35 3.39
C ASN A 419 34.22 -10.83 2.88
N MET A 420 33.30 -10.94 3.81
CA MET A 420 31.91 -11.34 3.57
C MET A 420 30.97 -10.22 3.98
N VAL A 421 29.87 -10.08 3.25
CA VAL A 421 28.78 -9.15 3.58
C VAL A 421 27.49 -9.92 3.74
N ALA A 422 26.71 -9.59 4.77
CA ALA A 422 25.34 -10.06 4.91
C ALA A 422 24.36 -8.89 4.91
N LEU A 423 23.32 -8.99 4.09
CA LEU A 423 22.20 -8.06 4.06
C LEU A 423 21.00 -8.72 4.73
N GLY A 424 20.55 -8.18 5.86
CA GLY A 424 19.44 -8.73 6.63
C GLY A 424 19.46 -8.25 8.09
N PRO A 425 18.42 -8.60 8.88
CA PRO A 425 17.39 -9.57 8.55
C PRO A 425 16.41 -9.11 7.49
N VAL A 426 15.99 -10.04 6.64
CA VAL A 426 14.94 -9.86 5.63
C VAL A 426 13.76 -10.79 5.93
N ARG A 427 12.57 -10.36 5.53
CA ARG A 427 11.32 -11.15 5.60
C ARG A 427 10.59 -11.14 4.27
N ALA A 428 9.72 -12.13 4.08
CA ALA A 428 8.77 -12.14 2.99
C ALA A 428 7.48 -11.45 3.42
N VAL A 429 6.98 -10.55 2.59
CA VAL A 429 5.74 -9.82 2.85
C VAL A 429 4.90 -9.64 1.58
N PHE A 430 3.58 -9.62 1.75
CA PHE A 430 2.69 -9.06 0.73
C PHE A 430 2.55 -7.56 0.93
N VAL A 431 2.64 -6.80 -0.16
CA VAL A 431 2.47 -5.35 -0.14
C VAL A 431 0.99 -4.98 -0.16
N HIS A 432 0.24 -5.58 -1.08
CA HIS A 432 -1.22 -5.49 -1.18
C HIS A 432 -1.77 -6.68 -1.97
N ASN A 433 -3.07 -6.90 -1.86
CA ASN A 433 -3.82 -7.89 -2.63
C ASN A 433 -4.62 -7.18 -3.73
N GLU A 434 -4.71 -7.80 -4.92
CA GLU A 434 -5.54 -7.30 -6.04
C GLU A 434 -7.01 -7.73 -5.90
N GLY A 435 -7.34 -8.55 -4.90
CA GLY A 435 -8.68 -9.00 -4.62
C GLY A 435 -9.54 -7.95 -3.97
N GLY A 436 -10.67 -7.64 -4.60
CA GLY A 436 -11.66 -6.72 -4.08
C GLY A 436 -13.08 -7.16 -4.38
N LEU A 437 -14.04 -6.54 -3.70
CA LEU A 437 -15.47 -6.75 -3.98
C LEU A 437 -15.76 -6.32 -5.42
N ARG A 438 -16.57 -7.12 -6.10
CA ARG A 438 -17.14 -6.75 -7.39
C ARG A 438 -17.98 -5.50 -7.23
N VAL A 439 -17.71 -4.48 -8.03
CA VAL A 439 -18.45 -3.22 -8.06
C VAL A 439 -18.77 -2.83 -9.49
N ASP A 440 -19.85 -2.06 -9.66
CA ASP A 440 -20.14 -1.40 -10.93
C ASP A 440 -19.47 -0.02 -11.02
N GLU A 441 -19.67 0.69 -12.13
CA GLU A 441 -19.14 2.04 -12.37
C GLU A 441 -19.65 3.09 -11.37
N GLN A 442 -20.74 2.81 -10.64
CA GLN A 442 -21.27 3.64 -9.57
C GLN A 442 -20.72 3.22 -8.20
N HIS A 443 -19.77 2.27 -8.16
CA HIS A 443 -19.16 1.69 -6.96
C HIS A 443 -20.17 0.97 -6.03
N ARG A 444 -21.34 0.54 -6.55
CA ARG A 444 -22.28 -0.32 -5.84
C ARG A 444 -21.68 -1.73 -5.80
N VAL A 445 -21.74 -2.36 -4.63
CA VAL A 445 -21.27 -3.74 -4.46
C VAL A 445 -22.25 -4.70 -5.14
N LEU A 446 -21.70 -5.65 -5.90
CA LEU A 446 -22.47 -6.63 -6.65
C LEU A 446 -22.35 -8.03 -6.03
N THR A 447 -23.45 -8.77 -6.11
CA THR A 447 -23.53 -10.21 -5.84
C THR A 447 -22.88 -11.01 -6.97
N ALA A 448 -22.75 -12.32 -6.80
CA ALA A 448 -22.17 -13.21 -7.82
C ALA A 448 -22.97 -13.22 -9.14
N ASP A 449 -24.29 -13.04 -9.09
CA ASP A 449 -25.19 -12.93 -10.23
C ASP A 449 -25.28 -11.51 -10.82
N GLY A 450 -24.46 -10.57 -10.32
CA GLY A 450 -24.34 -9.22 -10.84
C GLY A 450 -25.41 -8.23 -10.33
N GLN A 451 -26.21 -8.61 -9.34
CA GLN A 451 -27.20 -7.73 -8.74
C GLN A 451 -26.53 -6.75 -7.77
N ALA A 452 -26.95 -5.48 -7.77
CA ALA A 452 -26.44 -4.51 -6.82
C ALA A 452 -27.06 -4.70 -5.43
N ILE A 453 -26.21 -4.79 -4.40
CA ILE A 453 -26.67 -4.77 -3.01
C ILE A 453 -27.02 -3.31 -2.68
N VAL A 454 -28.32 -3.06 -2.59
CA VAL A 454 -28.85 -1.70 -2.41
C VAL A 454 -28.36 -1.10 -1.10
N GLY A 455 -27.83 0.13 -1.15
CA GLY A 455 -27.29 0.83 0.01
C GLY A 455 -25.85 0.43 0.37
N LEU A 456 -25.20 -0.43 -0.41
CA LEU A 456 -23.82 -0.83 -0.17
C LEU A 456 -22.90 -0.40 -1.32
N TYR A 457 -21.85 0.34 -0.97
CA TYR A 457 -20.79 0.80 -1.87
C TYR A 457 -19.42 0.32 -1.38
N ALA A 458 -18.45 0.21 -2.29
CA ALA A 458 -17.08 -0.06 -1.91
C ALA A 458 -16.08 0.77 -2.73
N ALA A 459 -14.94 1.13 -2.10
CA ALA A 459 -13.92 1.96 -2.71
C ALA A 459 -12.51 1.53 -2.29
N GLY A 460 -11.50 1.98 -3.04
CA GLY A 460 -10.11 1.57 -2.84
C GLY A 460 -9.94 0.07 -3.04
N SER A 461 -9.02 -0.55 -2.31
CA SER A 461 -8.75 -1.99 -2.43
C SER A 461 -9.96 -2.85 -2.02
N THR A 462 -10.82 -2.37 -1.11
CA THR A 462 -12.06 -3.10 -0.77
C THR A 462 -12.98 -3.24 -1.98
N GLY A 463 -13.10 -2.19 -2.82
CA GLY A 463 -13.93 -2.13 -4.02
C GLY A 463 -13.11 -2.05 -5.30
N GLN A 464 -12.07 -2.90 -5.43
CA GLN A 464 -11.21 -2.89 -6.61
C GLN A 464 -11.91 -3.47 -7.85
N GLY A 465 -12.90 -4.37 -7.67
CA GLY A 465 -13.82 -4.80 -8.70
C GLY A 465 -13.22 -5.55 -9.88
N GLY A 466 -12.04 -6.13 -9.72
CA GLY A 466 -11.30 -6.81 -10.76
C GLY A 466 -10.36 -5.91 -11.59
N LEU A 467 -10.32 -4.61 -11.30
CA LEU A 467 -9.33 -3.70 -11.91
C LEU A 467 -7.91 -4.10 -11.49
N LEU A 468 -7.01 -4.29 -12.44
CA LEU A 468 -5.60 -4.58 -12.17
C LEU A 468 -4.81 -3.27 -12.08
N LEU A 469 -4.26 -3.01 -10.90
CA LEU A 469 -3.58 -1.77 -10.56
C LEU A 469 -2.05 -1.90 -10.53
N LYS A 470 -1.51 -2.81 -11.32
CA LYS A 470 -0.06 -2.99 -11.43
C LYS A 470 0.61 -1.70 -11.92
N GLY A 471 1.87 -1.51 -11.51
CA GLY A 471 2.59 -0.25 -11.68
C GLY A 471 2.45 0.69 -10.49
N HIS A 472 3.40 1.61 -10.36
CA HIS A 472 3.43 2.51 -9.21
C HIS A 472 2.37 3.62 -9.33
N GLY A 473 1.62 3.83 -8.27
CA GLY A 473 0.69 4.96 -8.17
C GLY A 473 -0.75 4.68 -8.61
N HIS A 474 -1.04 3.57 -9.32
CA HIS A 474 -2.40 3.24 -9.72
C HIS A 474 -3.31 2.91 -8.53
N HIS A 475 -2.78 2.22 -7.50
CA HIS A 475 -3.56 1.92 -6.30
C HIS A 475 -4.01 3.17 -5.53
N LEU A 476 -3.13 4.18 -5.38
CA LEU A 476 -3.52 5.44 -4.77
C LEU A 476 -4.43 6.26 -5.68
N ALA A 477 -4.20 6.25 -6.98
CA ALA A 477 -5.09 6.87 -7.96
C ALA A 477 -6.51 6.30 -7.85
N TRP A 478 -6.63 4.96 -7.80
CA TRP A 478 -7.91 4.27 -7.60
C TRP A 478 -8.53 4.59 -6.24
N ALA A 479 -7.74 4.54 -5.15
CA ALA A 479 -8.25 4.83 -3.82
C ALA A 479 -8.93 6.22 -3.75
N PHE A 480 -8.30 7.24 -4.29
CA PHE A 480 -8.88 8.59 -4.28
C PHE A 480 -10.02 8.74 -5.29
N THR A 481 -9.90 8.15 -6.48
CA THR A 481 -10.92 8.25 -7.53
C THR A 481 -12.19 7.49 -7.13
N SER A 482 -12.06 6.21 -6.79
CA SER A 482 -13.19 5.37 -6.39
C SER A 482 -13.85 5.91 -5.11
N GLY A 483 -13.03 6.39 -4.14
CA GLY A 483 -13.53 6.99 -2.92
C GLY A 483 -14.42 8.20 -3.20
N ARG A 484 -13.95 9.16 -4.00
CA ARG A 484 -14.75 10.34 -4.38
C ARG A 484 -16.05 9.95 -5.06
N ARG A 485 -15.99 9.02 -6.02
CA ARG A 485 -17.17 8.57 -6.76
C ARG A 485 -18.17 7.84 -5.87
N ALA A 486 -17.71 6.93 -5.01
CA ALA A 486 -18.58 6.25 -4.04
C ALA A 486 -19.27 7.25 -3.09
N GLY A 487 -18.53 8.25 -2.60
CA GLY A 487 -19.07 9.35 -1.78
C GLY A 487 -20.15 10.16 -2.50
N GLN A 488 -19.91 10.47 -3.78
CA GLN A 488 -20.88 11.16 -4.62
C GLN A 488 -22.19 10.37 -4.75
N TYR A 489 -22.11 9.08 -5.12
CA TYR A 489 -23.32 8.25 -5.36
C TYR A 489 -24.08 7.96 -4.07
N ALA A 490 -23.40 7.72 -2.95
CA ALA A 490 -24.06 7.56 -1.66
C ALA A 490 -24.77 8.83 -1.20
N ALA A 491 -24.17 10.01 -1.40
CA ALA A 491 -24.83 11.29 -1.11
C ALA A 491 -26.05 11.54 -2.00
N GLN A 492 -25.96 11.23 -3.29
CA GLN A 492 -27.10 11.35 -4.23
C GLN A 492 -28.26 10.44 -3.78
N ARG A 493 -27.98 9.18 -3.39
CA ARG A 493 -29.02 8.28 -2.86
C ARG A 493 -29.64 8.83 -1.58
N ALA A 494 -28.86 9.42 -0.69
CA ALA A 494 -29.37 10.03 0.54
C ALA A 494 -30.39 11.16 0.26
N THR A 495 -30.15 11.93 -0.79
CA THR A 495 -31.05 13.03 -1.21
C THR A 495 -32.34 12.47 -1.83
N GLN A 496 -32.29 11.34 -2.54
CA GLN A 496 -33.45 10.72 -3.17
C GLN A 496 -34.36 9.95 -2.18
N ALA A 497 -33.79 9.51 -1.05
CA ALA A 497 -34.47 8.79 0.00
C ALA A 497 -35.14 9.69 1.07
N GLY A 498 -34.99 10.99 0.97
CA GLY A 498 -35.60 12.01 1.85
C GLY A 498 -36.64 12.81 1.14
#